data_42dd110f3f622e4b9374f5fac0d61bad
#
_entry.id   42dd110f3f622e4b9374f5fac0d61bad
#
_cell.length_a   1.000
_cell.length_b   1.000
_cell.length_c   1.000
_cell.angle_alpha   90.00
_cell.angle_beta   90.00
_cell.angle_gamma   90.00
#
_symmetry.space_group_name_H-M   'P 1'
#
loop_
_entity.id
_entity.type
_entity.pdbx_description
1 polymer ?
#
loop_
_entity_poly.entity_id
_entity_poly.type
_entity_poly.pdbx_seq_one_letter_code
_entity_poly.pdbx_strand_id
1 'polypeptide(L)' 'MSKIKITLIKSLSGRLKAHQACAKGLGIKKIHKTIEVNDTPENLGMINKINYLLKIEK' A
#
# COMPACT_ATOMS: atom_id res chain seq x y z
N MET A 1 10.34 6.75 -15.57
CA MET A 1 9.22 6.10 -14.90
C MET A 1 9.10 6.61 -13.48
N SER A 2 7.89 6.82 -13.04
CA SER A 2 7.61 7.38 -11.72
C SER A 2 7.55 6.30 -10.66
N LYS A 3 7.94 6.67 -9.46
CA LYS A 3 7.74 5.82 -8.28
C LYS A 3 6.93 6.58 -7.26
N ILE A 4 6.17 5.84 -6.49
CA ILE A 4 5.31 6.39 -5.45
C ILE A 4 5.80 5.87 -4.11
N LYS A 5 5.90 6.76 -3.14
CA LYS A 5 6.22 6.38 -1.76
C LYS A 5 4.92 6.19 -1.00
N ILE A 6 4.79 5.07 -0.35
CA ILE A 6 3.61 4.76 0.46
C ILE A 6 4.05 4.36 1.87
N THR A 7 3.29 4.81 2.84
CA THR A 7 3.55 4.52 4.25
C THR A 7 2.29 3.91 4.84
N LEU A 8 2.43 2.75 5.47
CA LEU A 8 1.31 2.13 6.16
C LEU A 8 1.07 2.86 7.47
N ILE A 9 -0.08 3.51 7.59
CA ILE A 9 -0.40 4.31 8.78
C ILE A 9 -1.38 3.63 9.72
N LYS A 10 -2.00 2.53 9.28
CA LYS A 10 -2.93 1.77 10.10
C LYS A 10 -2.60 0.28 10.01
N SER A 11 -2.89 -0.45 11.08
CA SER A 11 -2.64 -1.88 11.14
C SER A 11 -3.50 -2.64 10.12
N LEU A 12 -2.92 -3.70 9.56
CA LEU A 12 -3.65 -4.62 8.69
C LEU A 12 -4.45 -5.64 9.48
N SER A 13 -4.21 -5.72 10.78
CA SER A 13 -4.89 -6.68 11.65
C SER A 13 -6.39 -6.37 11.68
N GLY A 14 -7.21 -7.39 11.49
CA GLY A 14 -8.66 -7.22 11.47
C GLY A 14 -9.22 -6.64 10.19
N ARG A 15 -8.39 -6.42 9.18
CA ARG A 15 -8.85 -5.93 7.88
C ARG A 15 -9.26 -7.10 6.98
N LEU A 16 -9.99 -6.78 5.91
CA LEU A 16 -10.41 -7.80 4.95
C LEU A 16 -9.19 -8.50 4.35
N LYS A 17 -9.33 -9.79 4.10
CA LYS A 17 -8.24 -10.57 3.52
C LYS A 17 -7.80 -10.01 2.17
N ALA A 18 -8.74 -9.52 1.37
CA ALA A 18 -8.41 -8.90 0.09
C ALA A 18 -7.50 -7.68 0.27
N HIS A 19 -7.78 -6.87 1.31
CA HIS A 19 -6.95 -5.70 1.60
C HIS A 19 -5.56 -6.10 2.09
N GLN A 20 -5.49 -7.14 2.92
CA GLN A 20 -4.21 -7.66 3.38
C GLN A 20 -3.39 -8.20 2.21
N ALA A 21 -4.04 -8.88 1.27
CA ALA A 21 -3.37 -9.40 0.09
C ALA A 21 -2.83 -8.25 -0.78
N CYS A 22 -3.58 -7.16 -0.92
CA CYS A 22 -3.11 -6.00 -1.65
C CYS A 22 -1.85 -5.41 -1.01
N ALA A 23 -1.83 -5.31 0.31
CA ALA A 23 -0.66 -4.81 1.02
C ALA A 23 0.54 -5.72 0.81
N LYS A 24 0.34 -7.03 0.86
CA LYS A 24 1.41 -7.99 0.60
C LYS A 24 1.92 -7.88 -0.83
N GLY A 25 1.02 -7.68 -1.78
CA GLY A 25 1.39 -7.49 -3.18
C GLY A 25 2.23 -6.25 -3.39
N LEU A 26 2.01 -5.21 -2.60
CA LEU A 26 2.81 -4.00 -2.64
C LEU A 26 4.11 -4.12 -1.86
N GLY A 27 4.24 -5.13 -1.02
CA GLY A 27 5.43 -5.32 -0.20
C GLY A 27 5.37 -4.67 1.16
N ILE A 28 4.20 -4.20 1.57
CA ILE A 28 4.02 -3.57 2.87
C ILE A 28 3.82 -4.65 3.92
N LYS A 29 4.69 -4.67 4.92
CA LYS A 29 4.62 -5.68 5.98
C LYS A 29 4.50 -5.09 7.36
N LYS A 30 4.97 -3.85 7.56
CA LYS A 30 5.01 -3.23 8.87
C LYS A 30 4.34 -1.87 8.84
N ILE A 31 3.66 -1.53 9.93
CA ILE A 31 3.05 -0.23 10.10
C ILE A 31 4.13 0.85 10.26
N HIS A 32 3.85 2.03 9.77
CA HIS A 32 4.73 3.20 9.80
C HIS A 32 6.03 3.03 9.00
N LYS A 33 6.08 2.06 8.12
CA LYS A 33 7.24 1.90 7.25
C LYS A 33 6.92 2.41 5.85
N THR A 34 7.79 3.28 5.35
CA THR A 34 7.67 3.82 4.00
C THR A 34 8.35 2.90 3.00
N ILE A 35 7.67 2.61 1.90
CA ILE A 35 8.26 1.86 0.80
C ILE A 35 8.01 2.60 -0.51
N GLU A 36 8.83 2.28 -1.50
CA GLU A 36 8.69 2.81 -2.85
C GLU A 36 8.16 1.74 -3.76
N VAL A 37 7.15 2.08 -4.56
CA VAL A 37 6.59 1.15 -5.54
C VAL A 37 6.52 1.84 -6.90
N ASN A 38 6.53 1.04 -7.95
CA ASN A 38 6.41 1.58 -9.30
C ASN A 38 5.01 2.12 -9.52
N ASP A 39 4.94 3.22 -10.27
CA ASP A 39 3.68 3.86 -10.63
C ASP A 39 3.06 3.12 -11.83
N THR A 40 2.59 1.91 -11.60
CA THR A 40 1.94 1.11 -12.62
C THR A 40 0.45 1.02 -12.34
N PRO A 41 -0.38 0.78 -13.37
CA PRO A 41 -1.83 0.62 -13.15
C PRO A 41 -2.16 -0.47 -12.14
N GLU A 42 -1.40 -1.55 -12.13
CA GLU A 42 -1.61 -2.64 -11.17
C GLU A 42 -1.38 -2.19 -9.74
N ASN A 43 -0.26 -1.49 -9.51
CA ASN A 43 0.05 -0.98 -8.17
C ASN A 43 -0.95 0.10 -7.75
N LEU A 44 -1.33 0.97 -8.67
CA LEU A 44 -2.33 2.00 -8.37
C LEU A 44 -3.67 1.39 -7.99
N GLY A 45 -4.07 0.31 -8.67
CA GLY A 45 -5.29 -0.39 -8.33
C GLY A 45 -5.27 -0.95 -6.92
N MET A 46 -4.17 -1.56 -6.52
CA MET A 46 -4.02 -2.07 -5.16
C MET A 46 -3.98 -0.94 -4.13
N ILE A 47 -3.27 0.14 -4.43
CA ILE A 47 -3.19 1.30 -3.55
C ILE A 47 -4.58 1.90 -3.33
N ASN A 48 -5.37 2.02 -4.40
CA ASN A 48 -6.71 2.58 -4.30
C ASN A 48 -7.64 1.76 -3.41
N LYS A 49 -7.44 0.45 -3.37
CA LYS A 49 -8.25 -0.41 -2.52
C LYS A 49 -7.98 -0.21 -1.05
N ILE A 50 -6.75 0.16 -0.71
CA ILE A 50 -6.33 0.29 0.68
C ILE A 50 -5.78 1.68 0.99
N ASN A 51 -6.13 2.69 0.19
CA ASN A 51 -5.58 4.03 0.39
C ASN A 51 -5.94 4.61 1.75
N TYR A 52 -7.04 4.18 2.36
CA TYR A 52 -7.42 4.63 3.69
C TYR A 52 -6.47 4.11 4.78
N LEU A 53 -5.64 3.11 4.45
CA LEU A 53 -4.63 2.56 5.35
C LEU A 53 -3.25 3.14 5.08
N LEU A 54 -3.10 3.88 3.99
CA LEU A 54 -1.80 4.32 3.50
C LEU A 54 -1.74 5.84 3.39
N LYS A 55 -0.53 6.35 3.58
CA LYS A 55 -0.20 7.73 3.22
C LYS A 55 0.61 7.66 1.93
N ILE A 56 0.16 8.37 0.91
CA ILE A 56 0.77 8.34 -0.41
C ILE A 56 1.54 9.62 -0.64
N GLU A 57 2.78 9.47 -1.05
CA GLU A 57 3.64 10.60 -1.43
C GLU A 57 4.18 10.36 -2.84
N LYS A 58 4.05 11.36 -3.66
CA LYS A 58 4.59 11.30 -5.02
C LYS A 58 5.91 12.02 -5.13
#